data_9049bbc93ba996c5e5ddd3fe3e3de6f9
#
_entry.id   9049bbc93ba996c5e5ddd3fe3e3de6f9
#
_cell.length_a   1.000
_cell.length_b   1.000
_cell.length_c   1.000
_cell.angle_alpha   90.00
_cell.angle_beta   90.00
_cell.angle_gamma   90.00
#
_symmetry.space_group_name_H-M   'P 1'
#
loop_
_entity.id
_entity.type
_entity.pdbx_description
1 polymer ?
#
loop_
_entity_poly.entity_id
_entity_poly.type
_entity_poly.pdbx_seq_one_letter_code
_entity_poly.pdbx_strand_id
1 'polypeptide(L)'
;MSESTETEWQELLRDVQDALGQVDGRHRQILTGRKAWLESLRDYPTFSSLSADKLAAMILRLEEMPAKTGDVVVRQNDPGDYFYIIKSGSFTVSRRSGPGEFEILAQLHEGDAFGESALLSEEVRNASIVADTEGTLLRLSKSDFAALVRTELVRQVSPTVAKDLILDGARFLDVRRDTLGGKDVLPGALVIPIDQL
;
A
#
# COMPACT_ATOMS: atom_id res chain seq x y z
N MET A 1 0.59 18.84 11.04
CA MET A 1 1.04 18.84 9.62
C MET A 1 1.42 20.26 9.28
N SER A 2 2.54 20.50 8.61
CA SER A 2 2.98 21.85 8.25
C SER A 2 2.24 22.32 6.98
N GLU A 3 1.96 23.62 6.89
CA GLU A 3 1.36 24.25 5.70
C GLU A 3 2.16 23.95 4.40
N SER A 4 3.46 23.70 4.53
CA SER A 4 4.34 23.31 3.43
C SER A 4 3.94 21.97 2.80
N THR A 5 3.61 20.95 3.62
CA THR A 5 3.23 19.61 3.12
C THR A 5 1.88 19.62 2.38
N GLU A 6 0.96 20.49 2.81
CA GLU A 6 -0.33 20.65 2.14
C GLU A 6 -0.16 21.28 0.74
N THR A 7 0.68 22.30 0.63
CA THR A 7 0.94 22.99 -0.64
C THR A 7 1.61 22.04 -1.65
N GLU A 8 2.61 21.28 -1.23
CA GLU A 8 3.32 20.31 -2.06
C GLU A 8 2.36 19.21 -2.59
N TRP A 9 1.43 18.74 -1.73
CA TRP A 9 0.44 17.76 -2.15
C TRP A 9 -0.57 18.32 -3.15
N GLN A 10 -1.03 19.55 -2.98
CA GLN A 10 -1.93 20.21 -3.94
C GLN A 10 -1.26 20.46 -5.29
N GLU A 11 0.03 20.77 -5.32
CA GLU A 11 0.81 20.87 -6.55
C GLU A 11 0.93 19.51 -7.24
N LEU A 12 1.24 18.45 -6.49
CA LEU A 12 1.29 17.08 -6.99
C LEU A 12 -0.04 16.65 -7.62
N LEU A 13 -1.17 16.93 -6.96
CA LEU A 13 -2.50 16.60 -7.49
C LEU A 13 -2.80 17.36 -8.79
N ARG A 14 -2.39 18.61 -8.89
CA ARG A 14 -2.54 19.41 -10.13
C ARG A 14 -1.72 18.80 -11.26
N ASP A 15 -0.46 18.42 -11.01
CA ASP A 15 0.42 17.80 -11.99
C ASP A 15 -0.13 16.44 -12.45
N VAL A 16 -0.71 15.65 -11.53
CA VAL A 16 -1.42 14.41 -11.85
C VAL A 16 -2.64 14.68 -12.74
N GLN A 17 -3.42 15.72 -12.45
CA GLN A 17 -4.58 16.10 -13.26
C GLN A 17 -4.17 16.55 -14.67
N ASP A 18 -3.08 17.27 -14.79
CA ASP A 18 -2.54 17.72 -16.07
C ASP A 18 -2.00 16.55 -16.89
N ALA A 19 -1.27 15.63 -16.27
CA ALA A 19 -0.79 14.40 -16.90
C ALA A 19 -1.96 13.52 -17.39
N LEU A 20 -3.02 13.38 -16.60
CA LEU A 20 -4.23 12.64 -16.96
C LEU A 20 -5.13 13.38 -17.96
N GLY A 21 -5.06 14.70 -17.99
CA GLY A 21 -5.80 15.54 -18.95
C GLY A 21 -5.33 15.38 -20.41
N GLN A 22 -4.12 14.86 -20.61
CA GLN A 22 -3.55 14.52 -21.92
C GLN A 22 -4.00 13.14 -22.41
N VAL A 23 -4.63 12.33 -21.55
CA VAL A 23 -5.10 10.98 -21.84
C VAL A 23 -6.62 11.01 -22.00
N ASP A 24 -7.12 10.22 -22.94
CA ASP A 24 -8.50 10.07 -23.43
C ASP A 24 -9.63 10.39 -22.41
N GLY A 25 -10.73 10.96 -22.88
CA GLY A 25 -11.86 11.50 -22.08
C GLY A 25 -12.52 10.55 -21.07
N ARG A 26 -12.31 9.23 -21.19
CA ARG A 26 -12.73 8.24 -20.18
C ARG A 26 -12.00 8.43 -18.84
N HIS A 27 -10.76 8.85 -18.86
CA HIS A 27 -9.95 9.04 -17.66
C HIS A 27 -10.26 10.35 -16.93
N ARG A 28 -10.79 11.35 -17.66
CA ARG A 28 -11.27 12.59 -17.05
C ARG A 28 -12.49 12.35 -16.14
N GLN A 29 -13.35 11.38 -16.47
CA GLN A 29 -14.50 10.99 -15.64
C GLN A 29 -14.08 10.21 -14.37
N ILE A 30 -12.94 9.53 -14.43
CA ILE A 30 -12.30 8.88 -13.28
C ILE A 30 -11.87 9.92 -12.23
N LEU A 31 -11.44 11.10 -12.63
CA LEU A 31 -10.94 12.15 -11.74
C LEU A 31 -12.03 13.06 -11.16
N THR A 32 -13.09 13.37 -11.93
CA THR A 32 -14.11 14.35 -11.51
C THR A 32 -15.01 13.89 -10.36
N GLY A 33 -15.11 12.57 -10.11
CA GLY A 33 -15.85 12.01 -8.96
C GLY A 33 -14.97 11.53 -7.79
N ARG A 34 -13.65 11.78 -7.81
CA ARG A 34 -12.69 11.02 -7.00
C ARG A 34 -11.67 11.87 -6.23
N LYS A 35 -11.95 13.15 -6.04
CA LYS A 35 -11.04 14.03 -5.30
C LYS A 35 -10.80 13.52 -3.88
N ALA A 36 -11.84 13.01 -3.22
CA ALA A 36 -11.77 12.55 -1.83
C ALA A 36 -10.81 11.36 -1.64
N TRP A 37 -10.87 10.34 -2.49
CA TRP A 37 -9.98 9.19 -2.34
C TRP A 37 -8.54 9.47 -2.78
N LEU A 38 -8.31 10.40 -3.72
CA LEU A 38 -6.97 10.88 -4.05
C LEU A 38 -6.34 11.62 -2.87
N GLU A 39 -7.14 12.40 -2.15
CA GLU A 39 -6.69 13.09 -0.94
C GLU A 39 -6.34 12.11 0.17
N SER A 40 -7.08 10.99 0.29
CA SER A 40 -6.76 9.96 1.29
C SER A 40 -5.47 9.20 0.97
N LEU A 41 -5.03 9.11 -0.29
CA LEU A 41 -3.73 8.50 -0.62
C LEU A 41 -2.54 9.22 0.05
N ARG A 42 -2.69 10.52 0.36
CA ARG A 42 -1.67 11.28 1.08
C ARG A 42 -1.34 10.69 2.45
N ASP A 43 -2.34 10.14 3.13
CA ASP A 43 -2.20 9.60 4.48
C ASP A 43 -1.44 8.26 4.50
N TYR A 44 -1.20 7.70 3.32
CA TYR A 44 -0.37 6.50 3.17
C TYR A 44 1.05 6.89 2.77
N PRO A 45 2.06 6.65 3.64
CA PRO A 45 3.47 6.93 3.34
C PRO A 45 3.94 6.32 2.02
N THR A 46 3.35 5.19 1.66
CA THR A 46 3.59 4.46 0.40
C THR A 46 3.31 5.30 -0.85
N PHE A 47 2.28 6.15 -0.82
CA PHE A 47 1.85 6.94 -1.98
C PHE A 47 2.32 8.38 -1.94
N SER A 48 2.53 8.93 -0.75
CA SER A 48 3.05 10.30 -0.58
C SER A 48 4.47 10.48 -1.13
N SER A 49 5.22 9.38 -1.31
CA SER A 49 6.56 9.37 -1.89
C SER A 49 6.58 9.20 -3.43
N LEU A 50 5.42 8.93 -4.05
CA LEU A 50 5.34 8.75 -5.50
C LEU A 50 5.41 10.10 -6.22
N SER A 51 6.12 10.13 -7.37
CA SER A 51 6.05 11.27 -8.29
C SER A 51 4.69 11.36 -8.96
N ALA A 52 4.32 12.57 -9.45
CA ALA A 52 3.07 12.82 -10.16
C ALA A 52 2.83 11.85 -11.33
N ASP A 53 3.87 11.58 -12.12
CA ASP A 53 3.80 10.65 -13.27
C ASP A 53 3.45 9.22 -12.83
N LYS A 54 4.06 8.74 -11.73
CA LYS A 54 3.80 7.41 -11.20
C LYS A 54 2.42 7.29 -10.58
N LEU A 55 1.99 8.32 -9.88
CA LEU A 55 0.65 8.39 -9.32
C LEU A 55 -0.39 8.41 -10.44
N ALA A 56 -0.18 9.20 -11.50
CA ALA A 56 -1.02 9.22 -12.70
C ALA A 56 -1.05 7.84 -13.39
N ALA A 57 0.12 7.22 -13.57
CA ALA A 57 0.22 5.89 -14.15
C ALA A 57 -0.48 4.81 -13.31
N MET A 58 -0.46 4.92 -11.98
CA MET A 58 -1.21 4.05 -11.07
C MET A 58 -2.71 4.22 -11.26
N ILE A 59 -3.19 5.46 -11.26
CA ILE A 59 -4.61 5.78 -11.45
C ILE A 59 -5.17 5.20 -12.75
N LEU A 60 -4.38 5.26 -13.83
CA LEU A 60 -4.76 4.72 -15.14
C LEU A 60 -4.88 3.18 -15.17
N ARG A 61 -4.21 2.50 -14.25
CA ARG A 61 -4.21 1.02 -14.16
C ARG A 61 -5.17 0.47 -13.11
N LEU A 62 -5.79 1.35 -12.32
CA LEU A 62 -6.81 0.94 -11.36
C LEU A 62 -8.05 0.41 -12.08
N GLU A 63 -8.47 -0.80 -11.70
CA GLU A 63 -9.69 -1.44 -12.17
C GLU A 63 -10.77 -1.34 -11.10
N GLU A 64 -12.01 -1.04 -11.52
CA GLU A 64 -13.17 -1.09 -10.61
C GLU A 64 -13.64 -2.52 -10.40
N MET A 65 -13.85 -2.88 -9.15
CA MET A 65 -14.39 -4.17 -8.72
C MET A 65 -15.59 -3.94 -7.80
N PRO A 66 -16.82 -4.24 -8.25
CA PRO A 66 -17.98 -4.19 -7.38
C PRO A 66 -17.93 -5.31 -6.34
N ALA A 67 -18.41 -5.04 -5.14
CA ALA A 67 -18.55 -5.99 -4.05
C ALA A 67 -19.97 -5.92 -3.48
N LYS A 68 -20.56 -7.09 -3.22
CA LYS A 68 -21.86 -7.23 -2.55
C LYS A 68 -21.64 -7.51 -1.07
N THR A 69 -22.62 -7.17 -0.26
CA THR A 69 -22.62 -7.54 1.16
C THR A 69 -22.37 -9.04 1.33
N GLY A 70 -21.40 -9.38 2.17
CA GLY A 70 -20.95 -10.75 2.44
C GLY A 70 -19.89 -11.31 1.48
N ASP A 71 -19.53 -10.58 0.42
CA ASP A 71 -18.45 -11.01 -0.46
C ASP A 71 -17.12 -11.02 0.27
N VAL A 72 -16.38 -12.14 0.14
CA VAL A 72 -15.02 -12.27 0.65
C VAL A 72 -14.06 -11.77 -0.42
N VAL A 73 -13.57 -10.55 -0.24
CA VAL A 73 -12.63 -9.90 -1.18
C VAL A 73 -11.24 -10.50 -1.08
N VAL A 74 -10.78 -10.74 0.14
CA VAL A 74 -9.48 -11.33 0.45
C VAL A 74 -9.66 -12.44 1.46
N ARG A 75 -8.98 -13.57 1.26
CA ARG A 75 -8.94 -14.68 2.22
C ARG A 75 -7.56 -14.75 2.87
N GLN A 76 -7.54 -14.95 4.16
CA GLN A 76 -6.31 -15.26 4.90
C GLN A 76 -5.63 -16.49 4.30
N ASN A 77 -4.32 -16.46 4.19
CA ASN A 77 -3.42 -17.46 3.60
C ASN A 77 -3.48 -17.60 2.06
N ASP A 78 -4.36 -16.85 1.36
CA ASP A 78 -4.29 -16.80 -0.10
C ASP A 78 -3.07 -15.98 -0.56
N PRO A 79 -2.53 -16.23 -1.75
CA PRO A 79 -1.48 -15.39 -2.33
C PRO A 79 -1.95 -13.96 -2.52
N GLY A 80 -1.05 -12.99 -2.29
CA GLY A 80 -1.30 -11.58 -2.60
C GLY A 80 -1.18 -11.32 -4.09
N ASP A 81 -2.28 -10.96 -4.75
CA ASP A 81 -2.36 -10.70 -6.20
C ASP A 81 -2.77 -9.27 -6.55
N TYR A 82 -3.49 -8.59 -5.68
CA TYR A 82 -3.94 -7.21 -5.85
C TYR A 82 -3.73 -6.38 -4.58
N PHE A 83 -3.52 -5.08 -4.79
CA PHE A 83 -3.72 -4.01 -3.84
C PHE A 83 -5.10 -3.40 -4.07
N TYR A 84 -5.76 -2.95 -3.01
CA TYR A 84 -7.12 -2.44 -3.07
C TYR A 84 -7.25 -1.09 -2.38
N ILE A 85 -8.11 -0.22 -2.94
CA ILE A 85 -8.56 1.04 -2.35
C ILE A 85 -10.09 1.00 -2.32
N ILE A 86 -10.69 1.39 -1.21
CA ILE A 86 -12.15 1.44 -1.07
C ILE A 86 -12.67 2.73 -1.69
N LYS A 87 -13.40 2.60 -2.80
CA LYS A 87 -14.09 3.71 -3.46
C LYS A 87 -15.43 4.02 -2.78
N SER A 88 -16.13 2.99 -2.29
CA SER A 88 -17.38 3.11 -1.54
C SER A 88 -17.67 1.81 -0.79
N GLY A 89 -18.51 1.89 0.26
CA GLY A 89 -18.89 0.75 1.09
C GLY A 89 -18.02 0.64 2.35
N SER A 90 -18.31 -0.40 3.15
CA SER A 90 -17.58 -0.74 4.37
C SER A 90 -17.16 -2.21 4.37
N PHE A 91 -16.02 -2.51 4.99
CA PHE A 91 -15.40 -3.82 4.97
C PHE A 91 -14.82 -4.16 6.33
N THR A 92 -14.99 -5.41 6.78
CA THR A 92 -14.40 -5.92 8.01
C THR A 92 -13.13 -6.71 7.72
N VAL A 93 -12.04 -6.35 8.39
CA VAL A 93 -10.80 -7.12 8.43
C VAL A 93 -10.85 -8.07 9.60
N SER A 94 -10.68 -9.36 9.34
CA SER A 94 -10.67 -10.40 10.38
C SER A 94 -9.55 -11.39 10.17
N ARG A 95 -9.05 -11.96 11.26
CA ARG A 95 -8.02 -12.98 11.27
C ARG A 95 -8.48 -14.19 12.06
N ARG A 96 -8.21 -15.36 11.52
CA ARG A 96 -8.39 -16.62 12.24
C ARG A 96 -7.12 -16.94 13.02
N SER A 97 -7.22 -17.02 14.34
CA SER A 97 -6.10 -17.36 15.23
C SER A 97 -6.05 -18.85 15.61
N GLY A 98 -7.20 -19.56 15.45
CA GLY A 98 -7.34 -20.98 15.78
C GLY A 98 -8.65 -21.56 15.25
N PRO A 99 -8.94 -22.86 15.54
CA PRO A 99 -10.22 -23.49 15.17
C PRO A 99 -11.41 -22.80 15.85
N GLY A 100 -12.19 -22.05 15.05
CA GLY A 100 -13.39 -21.35 15.55
C GLY A 100 -13.11 -19.98 16.19
N GLU A 101 -11.86 -19.56 16.29
CA GLU A 101 -11.50 -18.26 16.84
C GLU A 101 -11.27 -17.24 15.73
N PHE A 102 -12.10 -16.20 15.70
CA PHE A 102 -11.98 -15.06 14.79
C PHE A 102 -11.78 -13.79 15.59
N GLU A 103 -10.80 -13.03 15.18
CA GLU A 103 -10.51 -11.71 15.72
C GLU A 103 -10.84 -10.67 14.66
N ILE A 104 -11.66 -9.67 14.99
CA ILE A 104 -11.88 -8.49 14.15
C ILE A 104 -10.71 -7.55 14.42
N LEU A 105 -9.93 -7.24 13.38
CA LEU A 105 -8.76 -6.39 13.47
C LEU A 105 -9.08 -4.92 13.18
N ALA A 106 -9.96 -4.67 12.20
CA ALA A 106 -10.33 -3.32 11.78
C ALA A 106 -11.65 -3.31 11.01
N GLN A 107 -12.27 -2.13 10.94
CA GLN A 107 -13.27 -1.79 9.95
C GLN A 107 -12.68 -0.74 9.00
N LEU A 108 -12.89 -0.96 7.70
CA LEU A 108 -12.38 -0.12 6.63
C LEU A 108 -13.55 0.55 5.91
N HIS A 109 -13.34 1.79 5.47
CA HIS A 109 -14.33 2.65 4.86
C HIS A 109 -13.81 3.30 3.57
N GLU A 110 -14.64 4.10 2.94
CA GLU A 110 -14.24 4.88 1.77
C GLU A 110 -12.93 5.66 2.04
N GLY A 111 -11.96 5.53 1.12
CA GLY A 111 -10.64 6.12 1.22
C GLY A 111 -9.59 5.21 1.83
N ASP A 112 -9.97 4.18 2.59
CA ASP A 112 -9.01 3.21 3.13
C ASP A 112 -8.45 2.31 2.04
N ALA A 113 -7.24 1.79 2.28
CA ALA A 113 -6.56 0.88 1.39
C ALA A 113 -6.05 -0.36 2.13
N PHE A 114 -5.85 -1.47 1.40
CA PHE A 114 -5.39 -2.72 1.99
C PHE A 114 -4.71 -3.65 0.97
N GLY A 115 -3.98 -4.62 1.49
CA GLY A 115 -3.37 -5.68 0.70
C GLY A 115 -1.92 -5.41 0.29
N GLU A 116 -1.35 -4.26 0.65
CA GLU A 116 0.03 -3.87 0.38
C GLU A 116 1.04 -4.81 1.06
N SER A 117 0.76 -5.25 2.28
CA SER A 117 1.70 -6.07 3.07
C SER A 117 2.11 -7.34 2.34
N ALA A 118 1.14 -8.10 1.80
CA ALA A 118 1.41 -9.33 1.06
C ALA A 118 2.13 -9.09 -0.28
N LEU A 119 2.02 -7.88 -0.85
CA LEU A 119 2.70 -7.52 -2.10
C LEU A 119 4.14 -7.05 -1.85
N LEU A 120 4.39 -6.40 -0.71
CA LEU A 120 5.72 -5.92 -0.33
C LEU A 120 6.61 -7.05 0.18
N SER A 121 6.07 -7.92 1.06
CA SER A 121 6.80 -9.04 1.66
C SER A 121 6.84 -10.31 0.81
N GLU A 122 6.05 -10.37 -0.27
CA GLU A 122 5.84 -11.59 -1.08
C GLU A 122 5.24 -12.76 -0.27
N GLU A 123 4.60 -12.45 0.84
CA GLU A 123 3.93 -13.41 1.71
C GLU A 123 2.46 -13.62 1.31
N VAL A 124 1.81 -14.54 1.99
CA VAL A 124 0.36 -14.75 1.87
C VAL A 124 -0.42 -13.68 2.63
N ARG A 125 -1.72 -13.57 2.36
CA ARG A 125 -2.63 -12.67 3.07
C ARG A 125 -2.66 -12.98 4.55
N ASN A 126 -2.41 -11.99 5.40
CA ASN A 126 -2.39 -12.13 6.86
C ASN A 126 -3.77 -12.09 7.51
N ALA A 127 -4.80 -11.65 6.76
CA ALA A 127 -6.17 -11.52 7.22
C ALA A 127 -7.17 -11.74 6.08
N SER A 128 -8.43 -11.97 6.43
CA SER A 128 -9.56 -11.97 5.50
C SER A 128 -10.27 -10.63 5.53
N ILE A 129 -10.82 -10.22 4.37
CA ILE A 129 -11.59 -8.98 4.23
C ILE A 129 -12.93 -9.30 3.59
N VAL A 130 -14.00 -8.91 4.28
CA VAL A 130 -15.39 -9.18 3.90
C VAL A 130 -16.13 -7.86 3.74
N ALA A 131 -16.96 -7.74 2.71
CA ALA A 131 -17.81 -6.58 2.50
C ALA A 131 -19.00 -6.60 3.47
N ASP A 132 -19.13 -5.57 4.30
CA ASP A 132 -20.26 -5.39 5.22
C ASP A 132 -21.46 -4.79 4.49
N THR A 133 -21.22 -3.95 3.49
CA THR A 133 -22.21 -3.32 2.63
C THR A 133 -21.88 -3.53 1.16
N GLU A 134 -22.84 -3.28 0.27
CA GLU A 134 -22.54 -3.12 -1.14
C GLU A 134 -21.56 -1.95 -1.32
N GLY A 135 -20.58 -2.13 -2.21
CA GLY A 135 -19.55 -1.14 -2.43
C GLY A 135 -18.77 -1.36 -3.73
N THR A 136 -17.78 -0.53 -3.94
CA THR A 136 -16.85 -0.60 -5.07
C THR A 136 -15.43 -0.45 -4.58
N LEU A 137 -14.58 -1.35 -5.01
CA LEU A 137 -13.14 -1.30 -4.79
C LEU A 137 -12.43 -0.84 -6.07
N LEU A 138 -11.32 -0.18 -5.90
CA LEU A 138 -10.32 0.02 -6.96
C LEU A 138 -9.19 -0.95 -6.67
N ARG A 139 -8.79 -1.74 -7.65
CA ARG A 139 -7.70 -2.71 -7.48
C ARG A 139 -6.56 -2.45 -8.45
N LEU A 140 -5.35 -2.66 -7.98
CA LEU A 140 -4.12 -2.60 -8.75
C LEU A 140 -3.44 -3.96 -8.73
N SER A 141 -3.05 -4.49 -9.89
CA SER A 141 -2.39 -5.80 -9.97
C SER A 141 -1.04 -5.80 -9.24
N LYS A 142 -0.62 -6.98 -8.77
CA LYS A 142 0.71 -7.16 -8.13
C LYS A 142 1.85 -6.67 -9.03
N SER A 143 1.76 -6.91 -10.34
CA SER A 143 2.78 -6.48 -11.30
C SER A 143 2.85 -4.96 -11.42
N ASP A 144 1.71 -4.28 -11.49
CA ASP A 144 1.65 -2.83 -11.57
C ASP A 144 2.06 -2.19 -10.24
N PHE A 145 1.63 -2.76 -9.11
CA PHE A 145 2.07 -2.31 -7.78
C PHE A 145 3.58 -2.43 -7.63
N ALA A 146 4.18 -3.54 -8.05
CA ALA A 146 5.63 -3.74 -8.02
C ALA A 146 6.36 -2.72 -8.90
N ALA A 147 5.86 -2.47 -10.11
CA ALA A 147 6.51 -1.56 -11.06
C ALA A 147 6.41 -0.09 -10.65
N LEU A 148 5.29 0.33 -10.07
CA LEU A 148 5.00 1.74 -9.79
C LEU A 148 5.30 2.16 -8.35
N VAL A 149 5.09 1.25 -7.40
CA VAL A 149 5.11 1.55 -5.96
C VAL A 149 6.32 0.92 -5.28
N ARG A 150 6.51 -0.40 -5.43
CA ARG A 150 7.59 -1.12 -4.73
C ARG A 150 8.99 -0.58 -5.06
N THR A 151 9.24 -0.19 -6.30
CA THR A 151 10.53 0.35 -6.74
C THR A 151 10.92 1.65 -6.04
N GLU A 152 9.94 2.42 -5.56
CA GLU A 152 10.19 3.65 -4.79
C GLU A 152 10.33 3.38 -3.30
N LEU A 153 9.58 2.42 -2.77
CA LEU A 153 9.59 2.09 -1.35
C LEU A 153 10.80 1.26 -0.93
N VAL A 154 11.26 0.36 -1.81
CA VAL A 154 12.37 -0.54 -1.52
C VAL A 154 13.53 -0.24 -2.47
N ARG A 155 14.43 0.62 -2.02
CA ARG A 155 15.66 0.92 -2.74
C ARG A 155 16.71 -0.13 -2.39
N GLN A 156 16.92 -1.09 -3.29
CA GLN A 156 18.06 -2.00 -3.14
C GLN A 156 19.34 -1.25 -3.43
N VAL A 157 20.27 -1.31 -2.51
CA VAL A 157 21.61 -0.71 -2.65
C VAL A 157 22.68 -1.79 -2.65
N SER A 158 23.75 -1.57 -3.43
CA SER A 158 24.91 -2.45 -3.38
C SER A 158 25.60 -2.37 -2.00
N PRO A 159 26.38 -3.39 -1.60
CA PRO A 159 27.15 -3.34 -0.35
C PRO A 159 28.06 -2.11 -0.23
N THR A 160 28.58 -1.62 -1.33
CA THR A 160 29.42 -0.41 -1.36
C THR A 160 28.61 0.82 -1.00
N VAL A 161 27.45 1.01 -1.64
CA VAL A 161 26.54 2.14 -1.36
C VAL A 161 26.00 2.05 0.06
N ALA A 162 25.66 0.84 0.54
CA ALA A 162 25.24 0.64 1.92
C ALA A 162 26.30 1.09 2.93
N LYS A 163 27.58 0.82 2.66
CA LYS A 163 28.69 1.26 3.50
C LYS A 163 28.80 2.79 3.55
N ASP A 164 28.66 3.47 2.41
CA ASP A 164 28.68 4.93 2.35
C ASP A 164 27.50 5.54 3.13
N LEU A 165 26.30 5.00 2.97
CA LEU A 165 25.13 5.43 3.73
C LEU A 165 25.31 5.27 5.25
N ILE A 166 26.01 4.22 5.71
CA ILE A 166 26.30 4.02 7.12
C ILE A 166 27.31 5.06 7.63
N LEU A 167 28.31 5.42 6.83
CA LEU A 167 29.25 6.47 7.17
C LEU A 167 28.55 7.84 7.30
N ASP A 168 27.47 8.04 6.53
CA ASP A 168 26.59 9.20 6.58
C ASP A 168 25.52 9.13 7.69
N GLY A 169 25.55 8.10 8.54
CA GLY A 169 24.69 7.97 9.72
C GLY A 169 23.48 7.06 9.58
N ALA A 170 23.31 6.37 8.44
CA ALA A 170 22.27 5.34 8.30
C ALA A 170 22.55 4.17 9.24
N ARG A 171 21.48 3.51 9.69
CA ARG A 171 21.55 2.32 10.54
C ARG A 171 21.02 1.09 9.83
N PHE A 172 21.62 -0.06 10.07
CA PHE A 172 21.02 -1.33 9.70
C PHE A 172 19.88 -1.68 10.65
N LEU A 173 18.75 -2.07 10.08
CA LEU A 173 17.65 -2.68 10.79
C LEU A 173 17.46 -4.11 10.26
N ASP A 174 17.65 -5.11 11.13
CA ASP A 174 17.35 -6.50 10.80
C ASP A 174 15.94 -6.83 11.29
N VAL A 175 15.04 -7.05 10.36
CA VAL A 175 13.61 -7.33 10.62
C VAL A 175 13.25 -8.80 10.47
N ARG A 176 14.22 -9.69 10.26
CA ARG A 176 13.98 -11.12 10.06
C ARG A 176 13.47 -11.77 11.35
N ARG A 177 12.49 -12.66 11.21
CA ARG A 177 11.89 -13.39 12.37
C ARG A 177 12.86 -14.35 13.06
N ASP A 178 13.79 -14.94 12.30
CA ASP A 178 14.65 -16.05 12.76
C ASP A 178 16.00 -15.60 13.34
N THR A 179 16.23 -14.30 13.53
CA THR A 179 17.53 -13.77 13.99
C THR A 179 17.79 -13.91 15.50
N LEU A 180 16.85 -14.44 16.28
CA LEU A 180 17.03 -14.72 17.71
C LEU A 180 18.17 -15.71 18.02
N GLY A 181 18.76 -16.36 17.00
CA GLY A 181 19.90 -17.26 17.10
C GLY A 181 21.30 -16.66 16.90
N GLY A 182 21.43 -15.40 16.56
CA GLY A 182 22.69 -14.60 16.63
C GLY A 182 23.79 -14.91 15.62
N LYS A 183 23.63 -15.83 14.67
CA LYS A 183 24.75 -16.25 13.80
C LYS A 183 24.93 -15.48 12.50
N ASP A 184 23.93 -14.72 12.05
CA ASP A 184 23.94 -14.01 10.75
C ASP A 184 23.51 -12.53 10.82
N VAL A 185 23.58 -11.91 12.00
CA VAL A 185 23.27 -10.50 12.18
C VAL A 185 24.49 -9.66 11.79
N LEU A 186 24.29 -8.65 10.98
CA LEU A 186 25.36 -7.71 10.65
C LEU A 186 25.81 -6.97 11.92
N PRO A 187 27.14 -6.84 12.17
CA PRO A 187 27.65 -6.11 13.30
C PRO A 187 27.07 -4.68 13.37
N GLY A 188 26.46 -4.33 14.51
CA GLY A 188 25.88 -3.01 14.72
C GLY A 188 24.47 -2.82 14.15
N ALA A 189 23.84 -3.87 13.62
CA ALA A 189 22.44 -3.81 13.22
C ALA A 189 21.52 -3.75 14.43
N LEU A 190 20.47 -2.94 14.34
CA LEU A 190 19.34 -2.98 15.26
C LEU A 190 18.44 -4.17 14.85
N VAL A 191 18.20 -5.10 15.74
CA VAL A 191 17.34 -6.27 15.48
C VAL A 191 15.97 -5.99 16.07
N ILE A 192 14.98 -5.81 15.20
CA ILE A 192 13.56 -5.67 15.57
C ILE A 192 12.77 -6.56 14.61
N PRO A 193 12.32 -7.75 15.04
CA PRO A 193 11.49 -8.62 14.23
C PRO A 193 10.27 -7.91 13.69
N ILE A 194 9.87 -8.22 12.45
CA ILE A 194 8.81 -7.50 11.75
C ILE A 194 7.45 -7.52 12.47
N ASP A 195 7.24 -8.51 13.33
CA ASP A 195 6.06 -8.66 14.19
C ASP A 195 6.10 -7.79 15.46
N GLN A 196 7.21 -7.05 15.68
CA GLN A 196 7.42 -6.12 16.78
C GLN A 196 7.56 -4.66 16.31
N LEU A 197 7.45 -4.42 15.00
CA LEU A 197 7.41 -3.09 14.38
C LEU A 197 5.97 -2.59 14.30
#